data_44663cf0c3fcbfa7a7bd8a2873651b0b
#
_entry.id   44663cf0c3fcbfa7a7bd8a2873651b0b
#
_cell.length_a   1.000
_cell.length_b   1.000
_cell.length_c   1.000
_cell.angle_alpha   90.00
_cell.angle_beta   90.00
_cell.angle_gamma   90.00
#
_symmetry.space_group_name_H-M   'P 1'
#
loop_
_entity.id
_entity.type
_entity.pdbx_description
1 polymer ?
#
loop_
_entity_poly.entity_id
_entity_poly.type
_entity_poly.pdbx_seq_one_letter_code
_entity_poly.pdbx_strand_id
1 'polypeptide(L)'
;MRTSDPHIWAVGDAVESRDFVTGEWCVVPLAGPANRQGRIAADSICGRSAHFRGVQSTAVCGVFGLTVAMTGASEKTLNRSGIAGYDKVYLHPNDHAAYYPGAKPIHMKLLFSCGDGRVLGAQAVGEEGVEKRIDVIAMAIQKGATIYDLEEAELCYAPQFGTAKDPVNFAGMIAANVLQGDVSLARWEQLPDTQALLLDVREPSEFTAGHVEGALNIPLPQLRSRLGELPGGREIWVYCAAGQRSYYALRILRQHGYSCVRNLSGGFTSYKQFQPILRKAQAAAGGRE
;
A
#
# COMPACT_ATOMS: atom_id res chain seq x y z
N MET A 1 12.44 -25.65 -15.44
CA MET A 1 11.69 -26.77 -14.81
C MET A 1 12.43 -28.12 -14.90
N ARG A 2 13.48 -28.24 -15.72
CA ARG A 2 14.32 -29.46 -15.74
C ARG A 2 15.15 -29.55 -14.46
N THR A 3 15.24 -30.74 -13.87
CA THR A 3 16.02 -31.01 -12.66
C THR A 3 17.52 -31.18 -12.98
N SER A 4 18.32 -31.62 -12.03
CA SER A 4 19.71 -32.03 -12.25
C SER A 4 19.83 -33.26 -13.18
N ASP A 5 18.80 -34.10 -13.23
CA ASP A 5 18.70 -35.18 -14.23
C ASP A 5 18.14 -34.60 -15.54
N PRO A 6 18.82 -34.81 -16.67
CA PRO A 6 18.41 -34.26 -17.98
C PRO A 6 17.10 -34.80 -18.52
N HIS A 7 16.59 -35.90 -17.96
CA HIS A 7 15.37 -36.58 -18.39
C HIS A 7 14.21 -36.37 -17.43
N ILE A 8 14.39 -35.57 -16.35
CA ILE A 8 13.37 -35.35 -15.33
C ILE A 8 13.01 -33.86 -15.23
N TRP A 9 11.73 -33.56 -15.26
CA TRP A 9 11.16 -32.23 -15.01
C TRP A 9 10.30 -32.26 -13.76
N ALA A 10 10.38 -31.21 -12.95
CA ALA A 10 9.57 -31.04 -11.76
C ALA A 10 8.77 -29.75 -11.87
N VAL A 11 7.47 -29.82 -11.51
CA VAL A 11 6.52 -28.70 -11.61
C VAL A 11 5.51 -28.74 -10.46
N GLY A 12 4.83 -27.65 -10.23
CA GLY A 12 3.73 -27.55 -9.28
C GLY A 12 4.16 -27.18 -7.86
N ASP A 13 3.34 -27.53 -6.90
CA ASP A 13 3.43 -27.07 -5.52
C ASP A 13 4.66 -27.62 -4.76
N ALA A 14 5.24 -28.70 -5.25
CA ALA A 14 6.40 -29.38 -4.63
C ALA A 14 7.76 -28.79 -5.04
N VAL A 15 7.79 -27.80 -5.92
CA VAL A 15 9.06 -27.25 -6.44
C VAL A 15 9.31 -25.83 -5.94
N GLU A 16 10.57 -25.53 -5.67
CA GLU A 16 11.02 -24.15 -5.43
C GLU A 16 11.11 -23.37 -6.74
N SER A 17 10.79 -22.09 -6.64
CA SER A 17 10.90 -21.13 -7.74
C SER A 17 11.54 -19.86 -7.24
N ARG A 18 12.19 -19.10 -8.14
CA ARG A 18 12.72 -17.78 -7.79
C ARG A 18 11.58 -16.78 -7.57
N ASP A 19 11.61 -16.08 -6.46
CA ASP A 19 10.74 -14.93 -6.24
C ASP A 19 11.19 -13.73 -7.09
N PHE A 20 10.27 -13.06 -7.74
CA PHE A 20 10.55 -11.96 -8.67
C PHE A 20 11.14 -10.73 -7.98
N VAL A 21 10.74 -10.47 -6.73
CA VAL A 21 11.10 -9.26 -5.98
C VAL A 21 12.38 -9.48 -5.18
N THR A 22 12.47 -10.58 -4.45
CA THR A 22 13.58 -10.87 -3.55
C THR A 22 14.71 -11.62 -4.22
N GLY A 23 14.44 -12.33 -5.30
CA GLY A 23 15.39 -13.23 -5.94
C GLY A 23 15.66 -14.52 -5.17
N GLU A 24 15.01 -14.74 -4.03
CA GLU A 24 15.17 -15.92 -3.21
C GLU A 24 14.41 -17.12 -3.75
N TRP A 25 14.84 -18.34 -3.40
CA TRP A 25 14.08 -19.55 -3.65
C TRP A 25 12.91 -19.66 -2.68
N CYS A 26 11.73 -19.94 -3.17
CA CYS A 26 10.53 -20.10 -2.36
C CYS A 26 9.57 -21.13 -2.96
N VAL A 27 8.76 -21.73 -2.11
CA VAL A 27 7.65 -22.59 -2.48
C VAL A 27 6.38 -21.74 -2.51
N VAL A 28 5.68 -21.75 -3.65
CA VAL A 28 4.42 -21.03 -3.84
C VAL A 28 3.35 -21.98 -4.34
N PRO A 29 2.59 -22.62 -3.43
CA PRO A 29 1.59 -23.64 -3.78
C PRO A 29 0.31 -22.98 -4.32
N LEU A 30 0.38 -22.49 -5.55
CA LEU A 30 -0.70 -21.81 -6.26
C LEU A 30 -0.89 -22.39 -7.65
N ALA A 31 -2.13 -22.61 -8.05
CA ALA A 31 -2.50 -23.20 -9.33
C ALA A 31 -1.98 -22.41 -10.55
N GLY A 32 -1.91 -21.08 -10.45
CA GLY A 32 -1.40 -20.21 -11.52
C GLY A 32 0.06 -20.51 -11.90
N PRO A 33 1.01 -20.46 -10.97
CA PRO A 33 2.39 -20.89 -11.21
C PRO A 33 2.49 -22.34 -11.69
N ALA A 34 1.82 -23.29 -11.02
CA ALA A 34 1.85 -24.70 -11.38
C ALA A 34 1.43 -24.94 -12.84
N ASN A 35 0.38 -24.29 -13.30
CA ASN A 35 -0.11 -24.40 -14.67
C ASN A 35 0.91 -23.87 -15.70
N ARG A 36 1.50 -22.70 -15.44
CA ARG A 36 2.53 -22.13 -16.30
C ARG A 36 3.81 -22.99 -16.33
N GLN A 37 4.18 -23.56 -15.19
CA GLN A 37 5.33 -24.48 -15.09
C GLN A 37 5.08 -25.75 -15.93
N GLY A 38 3.89 -26.33 -15.89
CA GLY A 38 3.51 -27.50 -16.68
C GLY A 38 3.64 -27.24 -18.19
N ARG A 39 3.15 -26.10 -18.66
CA ARG A 39 3.31 -25.69 -20.06
C ARG A 39 4.78 -25.55 -20.45
N ILE A 40 5.58 -24.86 -19.64
CA ILE A 40 7.00 -24.64 -19.89
C ILE A 40 7.78 -25.94 -19.87
N ALA A 41 7.44 -26.89 -18.98
CA ALA A 41 8.04 -28.22 -18.97
C ALA A 41 7.74 -28.99 -20.28
N ALA A 42 6.49 -28.97 -20.74
CA ALA A 42 6.10 -29.58 -22.00
C ALA A 42 6.85 -28.98 -23.20
N ASP A 43 6.94 -27.64 -23.29
CA ASP A 43 7.71 -26.97 -24.32
C ASP A 43 9.20 -27.36 -24.28
N SER A 44 9.80 -27.44 -23.08
CA SER A 44 11.19 -27.87 -22.87
C SER A 44 11.42 -29.33 -23.28
N ILE A 45 10.48 -30.23 -22.94
CA ILE A 45 10.53 -31.66 -23.35
C ILE A 45 10.49 -31.79 -24.88
N CYS A 46 9.69 -30.95 -25.55
CA CYS A 46 9.57 -30.91 -26.99
C CYS A 46 10.71 -30.14 -27.69
N GLY A 47 11.78 -29.77 -26.99
CA GLY A 47 12.95 -29.09 -27.54
C GLY A 47 12.79 -27.59 -27.81
N ARG A 48 11.71 -26.96 -27.34
CA ARG A 48 11.54 -25.51 -27.42
C ARG A 48 12.33 -24.81 -26.33
N SER A 49 12.87 -23.62 -26.64
CA SER A 49 13.50 -22.76 -25.63
C SER A 49 12.42 -22.11 -24.78
N ALA A 50 12.19 -22.65 -23.58
CA ALA A 50 11.21 -22.14 -22.65
C ALA A 50 11.77 -22.10 -21.21
N HIS A 51 11.63 -20.95 -20.55
CA HIS A 51 12.11 -20.73 -19.19
C HIS A 51 11.02 -20.17 -18.30
N PHE A 52 10.86 -20.75 -17.10
CA PHE A 52 10.00 -20.20 -16.08
C PHE A 52 10.71 -19.02 -15.40
N ARG A 53 10.10 -17.82 -15.45
CA ARG A 53 10.73 -16.58 -15.00
C ARG A 53 10.64 -16.36 -13.50
N GLY A 54 9.87 -17.17 -12.77
CA GLY A 54 9.69 -17.06 -11.34
C GLY A 54 8.26 -16.79 -10.91
N VAL A 55 8.10 -16.54 -9.63
CA VAL A 55 6.82 -16.32 -8.93
C VAL A 55 6.83 -14.97 -8.21
N GLN A 56 5.66 -14.45 -7.88
CA GLN A 56 5.48 -13.23 -7.09
C GLN A 56 4.33 -13.33 -6.10
N SER A 57 3.88 -14.55 -5.82
CA SER A 57 2.84 -14.85 -4.82
C SER A 57 1.53 -14.09 -5.01
N THR A 58 1.12 -13.85 -6.27
CA THR A 58 -0.17 -13.19 -6.55
C THR A 58 -1.30 -14.12 -6.16
N ALA A 59 -2.14 -13.66 -5.23
CA ALA A 59 -3.21 -14.47 -4.66
C ALA A 59 -4.45 -13.61 -4.36
N VAL A 60 -5.61 -14.25 -4.40
CA VAL A 60 -6.90 -13.66 -4.01
C VAL A 60 -7.71 -14.67 -3.23
N CYS A 61 -8.47 -14.21 -2.24
CA CYS A 61 -9.45 -15.02 -1.53
C CYS A 61 -10.67 -14.19 -1.12
N GLY A 62 -11.83 -14.83 -1.05
CA GLY A 62 -13.06 -14.27 -0.48
C GLY A 62 -13.15 -14.60 1.02
N VAL A 63 -13.45 -13.59 1.85
CA VAL A 63 -13.58 -13.75 3.31
C VAL A 63 -14.78 -12.93 3.80
N PHE A 64 -15.86 -13.62 4.18
CA PHE A 64 -17.07 -12.99 4.74
C PHE A 64 -17.61 -11.80 3.93
N GLY A 65 -17.70 -11.93 2.62
CA GLY A 65 -18.18 -10.87 1.72
C GLY A 65 -17.12 -9.84 1.31
N LEU A 66 -15.90 -9.98 1.83
CA LEU A 66 -14.75 -9.18 1.39
C LEU A 66 -13.87 -9.98 0.44
N THR A 67 -13.26 -9.27 -0.51
CA THR A 67 -12.17 -9.75 -1.33
C THR A 67 -10.85 -9.28 -0.74
N VAL A 68 -9.91 -10.21 -0.54
CA VAL A 68 -8.55 -9.92 -0.11
C VAL A 68 -7.60 -10.38 -1.20
N ALA A 69 -6.76 -9.49 -1.71
CA ALA A 69 -5.79 -9.85 -2.75
C ALA A 69 -4.41 -9.24 -2.47
N MET A 70 -3.38 -9.91 -2.99
CA MET A 70 -2.00 -9.47 -2.84
C MET A 70 -1.14 -9.88 -4.03
N THR A 71 -0.03 -9.16 -4.21
CA THR A 71 1.00 -9.51 -5.19
C THR A 71 2.37 -8.99 -4.73
N GLY A 72 3.44 -9.66 -5.14
CA GLY A 72 4.81 -9.29 -4.78
C GLY A 72 5.13 -9.52 -3.31
N ALA A 73 6.11 -8.81 -2.79
CA ALA A 73 6.61 -8.97 -1.43
C ALA A 73 5.73 -8.25 -0.40
N SER A 74 5.53 -8.88 0.74
CA SER A 74 5.03 -8.21 1.95
C SER A 74 6.19 -7.60 2.74
N GLU A 75 5.92 -6.69 3.70
CA GLU A 75 6.96 -6.19 4.61
C GLU A 75 7.66 -7.32 5.36
N LYS A 76 6.92 -8.35 5.77
CA LYS A 76 7.50 -9.53 6.41
C LYS A 76 8.49 -10.24 5.48
N THR A 77 8.16 -10.34 4.21
CA THR A 77 9.03 -10.94 3.19
C THR A 77 10.28 -10.09 2.99
N LEU A 78 10.14 -8.78 2.77
CA LEU A 78 11.28 -7.88 2.59
C LEU A 78 12.23 -7.91 3.78
N ASN A 79 11.69 -7.82 5.01
CA ASN A 79 12.49 -7.85 6.23
C ASN A 79 13.21 -9.19 6.41
N ARG A 80 12.55 -10.32 6.13
CA ARG A 80 13.16 -11.66 6.21
C ARG A 80 14.30 -11.83 5.19
N SER A 81 14.14 -11.27 4.01
CA SER A 81 15.16 -11.30 2.94
C SER A 81 16.23 -10.21 3.10
N GLY A 82 16.23 -9.46 4.19
CA GLY A 82 17.22 -8.40 4.44
C GLY A 82 17.13 -7.21 3.49
N ILE A 83 16.03 -7.07 2.75
CA ILE A 83 15.83 -5.97 1.81
C ILE A 83 15.40 -4.73 2.60
N ALA A 84 16.32 -3.77 2.70
CA ALA A 84 16.12 -2.44 3.28
C ALA A 84 15.88 -1.39 2.18
N GLY A 85 15.57 -0.16 2.57
CA GLY A 85 15.43 0.95 1.61
C GLY A 85 14.13 0.92 0.82
N TYR A 86 13.07 0.38 1.41
CA TYR A 86 11.71 0.48 0.87
C TYR A 86 10.84 1.39 1.72
N ASP A 87 9.78 1.91 1.13
CA ASP A 87 8.72 2.62 1.83
C ASP A 87 7.34 2.06 1.46
N LYS A 88 6.31 2.54 2.15
CA LYS A 88 4.93 2.10 1.98
C LYS A 88 3.96 3.26 2.06
N VAL A 89 2.86 3.15 1.31
CA VAL A 89 1.72 4.05 1.41
C VAL A 89 0.43 3.27 1.66
N TYR A 90 -0.46 3.88 2.45
CA TYR A 90 -1.83 3.40 2.66
C TYR A 90 -2.80 4.35 2.01
N LEU A 91 -3.79 3.83 1.32
CA LEU A 91 -4.84 4.60 0.67
C LEU A 91 -6.19 3.89 0.73
N HIS A 92 -7.26 4.67 0.65
CA HIS A 92 -8.64 4.19 0.78
C HIS A 92 -9.53 4.79 -0.31
N PRO A 93 -9.23 4.58 -1.60
CA PRO A 93 -10.09 5.00 -2.70
C PRO A 93 -11.34 4.13 -2.78
N ASN A 94 -12.33 4.58 -3.56
CA ASN A 94 -13.44 3.73 -3.94
C ASN A 94 -13.11 2.87 -5.17
N ASP A 95 -13.82 1.78 -5.32
CA ASP A 95 -13.76 0.86 -6.46
C ASP A 95 -14.18 1.54 -7.78
N HIS A 96 -15.15 2.46 -7.69
CA HIS A 96 -15.62 3.30 -8.79
C HIS A 96 -16.00 4.71 -8.32
N ALA A 97 -16.48 5.57 -9.22
CA ALA A 97 -16.76 6.96 -8.91
C ALA A 97 -17.78 7.13 -7.78
N ALA A 98 -17.40 7.87 -6.72
CA ALA A 98 -18.20 8.01 -5.51
C ALA A 98 -19.60 8.62 -5.73
N TYR A 99 -19.79 9.36 -6.82
CA TYR A 99 -21.09 9.93 -7.21
C TYR A 99 -21.98 8.94 -7.96
N TYR A 100 -21.44 7.78 -8.38
CA TYR A 100 -22.21 6.70 -8.97
C TYR A 100 -22.68 5.74 -7.87
N PRO A 101 -23.93 5.27 -7.89
CA PRO A 101 -24.49 4.45 -6.82
C PRO A 101 -23.71 3.15 -6.57
N GLY A 102 -23.56 2.80 -5.30
CA GLY A 102 -23.00 1.52 -4.89
C GLY A 102 -21.48 1.52 -4.66
N ALA A 103 -20.81 2.66 -4.83
CA ALA A 103 -19.35 2.75 -4.63
C ALA A 103 -18.90 2.24 -3.24
N LYS A 104 -17.89 1.37 -3.23
CA LYS A 104 -17.33 0.72 -2.04
C LYS A 104 -15.84 1.07 -1.87
N PRO A 105 -15.37 1.23 -0.63
CA PRO A 105 -13.97 1.52 -0.39
C PRO A 105 -13.08 0.30 -0.67
N ILE A 106 -11.92 0.54 -1.28
CA ILE A 106 -10.80 -0.39 -1.34
C ILE A 106 -9.72 0.11 -0.38
N HIS A 107 -9.30 -0.72 0.55
CA HIS A 107 -8.17 -0.46 1.44
C HIS A 107 -6.92 -1.07 0.84
N MET A 108 -5.97 -0.24 0.43
CA MET A 108 -4.78 -0.68 -0.28
C MET A 108 -3.51 -0.23 0.43
N LYS A 109 -2.50 -1.09 0.37
CA LYS A 109 -1.12 -0.82 0.76
C LYS A 109 -0.22 -1.10 -0.43
N LEU A 110 0.62 -0.14 -0.80
CA LEU A 110 1.67 -0.31 -1.81
C LEU A 110 3.04 -0.23 -1.15
N LEU A 111 3.96 -1.11 -1.56
CA LEU A 111 5.37 -1.14 -1.17
C LEU A 111 6.22 -0.82 -2.38
N PHE A 112 7.22 0.04 -2.22
CA PHE A 112 8.10 0.47 -3.29
C PHE A 112 9.52 0.74 -2.78
N SER A 113 10.49 0.64 -3.66
CA SER A 113 11.90 0.94 -3.38
C SER A 113 12.13 2.44 -3.28
N CYS A 114 12.84 2.89 -2.24
CA CYS A 114 13.21 4.30 -2.08
C CYS A 114 14.31 4.74 -3.07
N GLY A 115 15.09 3.80 -3.61
CA GLY A 115 16.22 4.12 -4.47
C GLY A 115 15.83 4.39 -5.92
N ASP A 116 14.94 3.56 -6.48
CA ASP A 116 14.57 3.58 -7.90
C ASP A 116 13.05 3.63 -8.14
N GLY A 117 12.25 3.63 -7.09
CA GLY A 117 10.80 3.67 -7.20
C GLY A 117 10.15 2.37 -7.67
N ARG A 118 10.90 1.26 -7.84
CA ARG A 118 10.32 -0.02 -8.27
C ARG A 118 9.21 -0.47 -7.35
N VAL A 119 8.14 -0.98 -7.94
CA VAL A 119 7.03 -1.59 -7.21
C VAL A 119 7.48 -2.94 -6.65
N LEU A 120 7.39 -3.11 -5.34
CA LEU A 120 7.83 -4.32 -4.64
C LEU A 120 6.67 -5.23 -4.25
N GLY A 121 5.51 -4.66 -3.97
CA GLY A 121 4.34 -5.43 -3.61
C GLY A 121 3.12 -4.59 -3.29
N ALA A 122 1.96 -5.22 -3.30
CA ALA A 122 0.71 -4.58 -2.91
C ALA A 122 -0.22 -5.57 -2.21
N GLN A 123 -1.05 -5.05 -1.33
CA GLN A 123 -2.13 -5.76 -0.65
C GLN A 123 -3.38 -4.89 -0.70
N ALA A 124 -4.52 -5.48 -0.97
CA ALA A 124 -5.78 -4.76 -0.98
C ALA A 124 -6.92 -5.60 -0.40
N VAL A 125 -7.87 -4.90 0.24
CA VAL A 125 -9.09 -5.47 0.82
C VAL A 125 -10.26 -4.56 0.49
N GLY A 126 -11.38 -5.13 0.08
CA GLY A 126 -12.60 -4.42 -0.24
C GLY A 126 -13.72 -5.39 -0.62
N GLU A 127 -14.88 -4.87 -0.96
CA GLU A 127 -16.00 -5.69 -1.41
C GLU A 127 -15.86 -6.04 -2.90
N GLU A 128 -15.53 -5.05 -3.75
CA GLU A 128 -15.48 -5.20 -5.20
C GLU A 128 -14.23 -4.56 -5.82
N GLY A 129 -13.82 -5.04 -6.99
CA GLY A 129 -12.76 -4.47 -7.81
C GLY A 129 -11.35 -4.54 -7.24
N VAL A 130 -11.13 -5.32 -6.20
CA VAL A 130 -9.84 -5.49 -5.51
C VAL A 130 -8.86 -6.25 -6.39
N GLU A 131 -9.28 -7.41 -6.90
CA GLU A 131 -8.46 -8.30 -7.73
C GLU A 131 -8.02 -7.63 -9.01
N LYS A 132 -8.89 -6.85 -9.65
CA LYS A 132 -8.58 -6.08 -10.87
C LYS A 132 -7.34 -5.17 -10.66
N ARG A 133 -7.28 -4.47 -9.52
CA ARG A 133 -6.17 -3.55 -9.19
C ARG A 133 -4.89 -4.31 -8.87
N ILE A 134 -5.03 -5.41 -8.14
CA ILE A 134 -3.88 -6.26 -7.83
C ILE A 134 -3.32 -6.93 -9.10
N ASP A 135 -4.15 -7.32 -10.07
CA ASP A 135 -3.69 -7.86 -11.35
C ASP A 135 -2.89 -6.85 -12.17
N VAL A 136 -3.32 -5.58 -12.20
CA VAL A 136 -2.55 -4.51 -12.86
C VAL A 136 -1.18 -4.34 -12.17
N ILE A 137 -1.15 -4.27 -10.84
CA ILE A 137 0.11 -4.14 -10.07
C ILE A 137 0.97 -5.39 -10.25
N ALA A 138 0.37 -6.58 -10.31
CA ALA A 138 1.09 -7.83 -10.57
C ALA A 138 1.80 -7.81 -11.93
N MET A 139 1.14 -7.33 -12.98
CA MET A 139 1.75 -7.16 -14.29
C MET A 139 2.87 -6.11 -14.26
N ALA A 140 2.67 -5.01 -13.54
CA ALA A 140 3.69 -3.97 -13.34
C ALA A 140 4.95 -4.55 -12.69
N ILE A 141 4.84 -5.31 -11.59
CA ILE A 141 5.97 -5.98 -10.94
C ILE A 141 6.70 -6.90 -11.92
N GLN A 142 6.00 -7.70 -12.73
CA GLN A 142 6.61 -8.60 -13.72
C GLN A 142 7.39 -7.86 -14.81
N LYS A 143 7.07 -6.60 -15.05
CA LYS A 143 7.74 -5.74 -16.02
C LYS A 143 8.87 -4.90 -15.40
N GLY A 144 9.06 -4.99 -14.07
CA GLY A 144 10.02 -4.16 -13.35
C GLY A 144 9.59 -2.70 -13.27
N ALA A 145 8.28 -2.44 -13.34
CA ALA A 145 7.72 -1.11 -13.35
C ALA A 145 7.94 -0.37 -12.03
N THR A 146 7.92 0.95 -12.11
CA THR A 146 8.07 1.88 -11.01
C THR A 146 6.73 2.45 -10.57
N ILE A 147 6.74 3.20 -9.49
CA ILE A 147 5.58 3.97 -9.02
C ILE A 147 5.15 5.03 -10.06
N TYR A 148 6.06 5.54 -10.88
CA TYR A 148 5.76 6.49 -11.96
C TYR A 148 4.99 5.82 -13.09
N ASP A 149 5.31 4.56 -13.42
CA ASP A 149 4.54 3.78 -14.38
C ASP A 149 3.12 3.50 -13.88
N LEU A 150 2.92 3.31 -12.56
CA LEU A 150 1.59 3.19 -11.97
C LEU A 150 0.83 4.52 -12.01
N GLU A 151 1.50 5.64 -11.75
CA GLU A 151 0.94 6.99 -11.80
C GLU A 151 0.37 7.29 -13.19
N GLU A 152 1.11 6.95 -14.25
CA GLU A 152 0.78 7.25 -15.64
C GLU A 152 -0.02 6.14 -16.36
N ALA A 153 -0.32 5.03 -15.67
CA ALA A 153 -1.00 3.91 -16.30
C ALA A 153 -2.36 4.32 -16.89
N GLU A 154 -2.56 4.10 -18.19
CA GLU A 154 -3.84 4.32 -18.86
C GLU A 154 -4.76 3.13 -18.61
N LEU A 155 -5.77 3.32 -17.76
CA LEU A 155 -6.70 2.28 -17.33
C LEU A 155 -8.13 2.61 -17.78
N CYS A 156 -8.94 1.57 -17.99
CA CYS A 156 -10.34 1.73 -18.40
C CYS A 156 -11.13 2.54 -17.37
N TYR A 157 -11.82 3.57 -17.84
CA TYR A 157 -12.67 4.42 -17.01
C TYR A 157 -14.05 4.64 -17.61
N ALA A 158 -15.06 4.38 -16.81
CA ALA A 158 -16.38 5.01 -16.84
C ALA A 158 -16.91 4.98 -15.39
N PRO A 159 -17.83 5.90 -15.00
CA PRO A 159 -18.22 6.08 -13.59
C PRO A 159 -18.64 4.82 -12.84
N GLN A 160 -19.27 3.87 -13.51
CA GLN A 160 -19.72 2.61 -12.93
C GLN A 160 -18.62 1.53 -12.82
N PHE A 161 -17.45 1.72 -13.46
CA PHE A 161 -16.37 0.72 -13.49
C PHE A 161 -15.09 1.15 -12.79
N GLY A 162 -14.93 2.43 -12.53
CA GLY A 162 -13.70 2.95 -11.93
C GLY A 162 -13.80 4.42 -11.56
N THR A 163 -12.67 5.01 -11.25
CA THR A 163 -12.49 6.44 -11.03
C THR A 163 -11.51 6.99 -12.06
N ALA A 164 -11.60 8.27 -12.38
CA ALA A 164 -10.66 8.92 -13.32
C ALA A 164 -9.20 8.87 -12.81
N LYS A 165 -9.02 8.79 -11.48
CA LYS A 165 -7.78 8.37 -10.83
C LYS A 165 -8.02 6.99 -10.25
N ASP A 166 -7.75 5.95 -11.04
CA ASP A 166 -7.92 4.58 -10.54
C ASP A 166 -7.08 4.36 -9.27
N PRO A 167 -7.50 3.50 -8.34
CA PRO A 167 -6.71 3.15 -7.17
C PRO A 167 -5.22 2.85 -7.46
N VAL A 168 -4.91 2.28 -8.61
CA VAL A 168 -3.53 2.03 -9.07
C VAL A 168 -2.78 3.33 -9.33
N ASN A 169 -3.38 4.25 -10.13
CA ASN A 169 -2.77 5.56 -10.38
C ASN A 169 -2.61 6.35 -9.07
N PHE A 170 -3.63 6.30 -8.21
CA PHE A 170 -3.60 7.03 -6.96
C PHE A 170 -2.50 6.51 -6.02
N ALA A 171 -2.25 5.20 -5.99
CA ALA A 171 -1.14 4.62 -5.24
C ALA A 171 0.22 5.10 -5.79
N GLY A 172 0.39 5.12 -7.12
CA GLY A 172 1.58 5.67 -7.80
C GLY A 172 1.81 7.14 -7.45
N MET A 173 0.79 7.99 -7.59
CA MET A 173 0.85 9.43 -7.27
C MET A 173 1.24 9.71 -5.83
N ILE A 174 0.69 8.97 -4.85
CA ILE A 174 1.04 9.15 -3.44
C ILE A 174 2.50 8.76 -3.22
N ALA A 175 2.94 7.63 -3.78
CA ALA A 175 4.32 7.15 -3.66
C ALA A 175 5.31 8.10 -4.34
N ALA A 176 4.97 8.63 -5.52
CA ALA A 176 5.78 9.64 -6.23
C ALA A 176 5.96 10.90 -5.39
N ASN A 177 4.90 11.45 -4.79
CA ASN A 177 4.97 12.59 -3.87
C ASN A 177 5.91 12.32 -2.67
N VAL A 178 5.98 11.07 -2.20
CA VAL A 178 6.92 10.68 -1.11
C VAL A 178 8.36 10.73 -1.62
N LEU A 179 8.66 10.10 -2.74
CA LEU A 179 10.03 10.04 -3.29
C LEU A 179 10.54 11.41 -3.75
N GLN A 180 9.67 12.26 -4.25
CA GLN A 180 9.99 13.63 -4.66
C GLN A 180 10.16 14.59 -3.47
N GLY A 181 9.84 14.14 -2.23
CA GLY A 181 9.92 14.94 -1.02
C GLY A 181 8.76 15.92 -0.83
N ASP A 182 7.74 15.86 -1.68
CA ASP A 182 6.54 16.70 -1.57
C ASP A 182 5.72 16.40 -0.31
N VAL A 183 5.78 15.16 0.17
CA VAL A 183 5.18 14.74 1.42
C VAL A 183 6.14 13.88 2.24
N SER A 184 6.23 14.15 3.53
CA SER A 184 6.84 13.24 4.51
C SER A 184 5.73 12.49 5.23
N LEU A 185 5.88 11.18 5.36
CA LEU A 185 4.88 10.35 6.04
C LEU A 185 5.25 10.08 7.49
N ALA A 186 4.24 10.09 8.36
CA ALA A 186 4.24 9.44 9.66
C ALA A 186 3.35 8.19 9.59
N ARG A 187 3.57 7.27 10.50
CA ARG A 187 2.87 5.98 10.53
C ARG A 187 2.17 5.79 11.87
N TRP A 188 1.02 5.16 11.84
CA TRP A 188 0.22 4.90 13.04
C TRP A 188 0.94 4.00 14.04
N GLU A 189 1.83 3.13 13.58
CA GLU A 189 2.67 2.28 14.44
C GLU A 189 3.63 3.10 15.34
N GLN A 190 3.96 4.33 14.93
CA GLN A 190 4.85 5.24 15.66
C GLN A 190 4.08 6.13 16.66
N LEU A 191 2.75 6.06 16.69
CA LEU A 191 1.91 6.92 17.52
C LEU A 191 2.20 6.81 19.03
N PRO A 192 2.43 5.62 19.62
CA PRO A 192 2.67 5.50 21.05
C PRO A 192 3.91 6.26 21.56
N ASP A 193 4.92 6.41 20.69
CA ASP A 193 6.23 6.95 21.06
C ASP A 193 6.42 8.41 20.62
N THR A 194 5.39 9.01 19.97
CA THR A 194 5.53 10.36 19.41
C THR A 194 5.29 11.46 20.42
N GLN A 195 6.06 12.55 20.31
CA GLN A 195 5.83 13.82 20.98
C GLN A 195 5.27 14.87 20.00
N ALA A 196 4.97 14.48 18.77
CA ALA A 196 4.43 15.40 17.76
C ALA A 196 3.06 15.95 18.17
N LEU A 197 2.73 17.14 17.71
CA LEU A 197 1.37 17.63 17.77
C LEU A 197 0.52 16.89 16.73
N LEU A 198 -0.55 16.26 17.15
CA LEU A 198 -1.51 15.64 16.24
C LEU A 198 -2.51 16.71 15.78
N LEU A 199 -2.58 16.95 14.47
CA LEU A 199 -3.48 17.94 13.87
C LEU A 199 -4.52 17.24 13.00
N ASP A 200 -5.78 17.29 13.44
CA ASP A 200 -6.94 16.81 12.68
C ASP A 200 -7.52 17.94 11.84
N VAL A 201 -7.47 17.78 10.51
CA VAL A 201 -7.99 18.79 9.58
C VAL A 201 -9.36 18.43 9.00
N ARG A 202 -10.08 17.51 9.66
CA ARG A 202 -11.46 17.16 9.32
C ARG A 202 -12.44 18.22 9.85
N GLU A 203 -13.67 18.11 9.39
CA GLU A 203 -14.75 18.96 9.89
C GLU A 203 -15.03 18.68 11.39
N PRO A 204 -15.53 19.68 12.15
CA PRO A 204 -15.82 19.50 13.59
C PRO A 204 -16.77 18.34 13.88
N SER A 205 -17.74 18.09 13.01
CA SER A 205 -18.66 16.96 13.13
C SER A 205 -17.96 15.59 13.02
N GLU A 206 -16.99 15.47 12.09
CA GLU A 206 -16.17 14.27 11.96
C GLU A 206 -15.28 14.06 13.20
N PHE A 207 -14.72 15.15 13.75
CA PHE A 207 -13.88 15.13 14.94
C PHE A 207 -14.69 14.69 16.16
N THR A 208 -15.87 15.26 16.37
CA THR A 208 -16.78 14.92 17.49
C THR A 208 -17.25 13.48 17.41
N ALA A 209 -17.48 12.95 16.21
CA ALA A 209 -17.86 11.55 16.02
C ALA A 209 -16.76 10.54 16.36
N GLY A 210 -15.49 11.01 16.48
CA GLY A 210 -14.34 10.23 16.89
C GLY A 210 -13.05 10.80 16.31
N HIS A 211 -12.01 10.86 17.15
CA HIS A 211 -10.69 11.41 16.80
C HIS A 211 -9.57 10.65 17.52
N VAL A 212 -8.32 11.00 17.20
CA VAL A 212 -7.16 10.50 17.93
C VAL A 212 -7.02 11.30 19.23
N GLU A 213 -6.86 10.62 20.35
CA GLU A 213 -6.74 11.27 21.65
C GLU A 213 -5.60 12.30 21.67
N GLY A 214 -5.86 13.48 22.24
CA GLY A 214 -4.91 14.59 22.29
C GLY A 214 -4.73 15.36 20.97
N ALA A 215 -5.50 15.06 19.93
CA ALA A 215 -5.41 15.79 18.67
C ALA A 215 -6.09 17.17 18.75
N LEU A 216 -5.45 18.17 18.17
CA LEU A 216 -6.04 19.50 17.93
C LEU A 216 -6.84 19.47 16.63
N ASN A 217 -8.07 19.99 16.65
CA ASN A 217 -8.88 20.11 15.45
C ASN A 217 -8.84 21.52 14.85
N ILE A 218 -8.30 21.64 13.66
CA ILE A 218 -8.38 22.85 12.83
C ILE A 218 -8.82 22.40 11.43
N PRO A 219 -10.08 22.59 11.04
CA PRO A 219 -10.58 22.21 9.73
C PRO A 219 -9.75 22.83 8.59
N LEU A 220 -9.50 22.08 7.53
CA LEU A 220 -8.66 22.52 6.41
C LEU A 220 -9.03 23.92 5.88
N PRO A 221 -10.32 24.30 5.71
CA PRO A 221 -10.68 25.64 5.26
C PRO A 221 -10.25 26.76 6.21
N GLN A 222 -10.15 26.46 7.50
CA GLN A 222 -9.77 27.44 8.56
C GLN A 222 -8.27 27.46 8.82
N LEU A 223 -7.49 26.50 8.29
CA LEU A 223 -6.08 26.31 8.66
C LEU A 223 -5.25 27.58 8.46
N ARG A 224 -5.41 28.27 7.30
CA ARG A 224 -4.61 29.48 7.00
C ARG A 224 -4.87 30.63 7.97
N SER A 225 -6.08 30.81 8.45
CA SER A 225 -6.41 31.87 9.40
C SER A 225 -6.06 31.54 10.85
N ARG A 226 -5.80 30.25 11.14
CA ARG A 226 -5.55 29.74 12.49
C ARG A 226 -4.12 29.19 12.68
N LEU A 227 -3.21 29.51 11.77
CA LEU A 227 -1.79 29.07 11.87
C LEU A 227 -1.14 29.50 13.19
N GLY A 228 -1.50 30.68 13.73
CA GLY A 228 -0.99 31.17 15.00
C GLY A 228 -1.32 30.33 16.23
N GLU A 229 -2.24 29.37 16.12
CA GLU A 229 -2.57 28.44 17.20
C GLU A 229 -1.58 27.26 17.25
N LEU A 230 -0.78 27.05 16.18
CA LEU A 230 0.17 25.96 16.11
C LEU A 230 1.52 26.37 16.72
N PRO A 231 2.11 25.52 17.57
CA PRO A 231 3.39 25.80 18.20
C PRO A 231 4.51 25.82 17.15
N GLY A 232 5.35 26.86 17.19
CA GLY A 232 6.58 26.90 16.40
C GLY A 232 7.61 25.88 16.90
N GLY A 233 8.37 25.29 15.96
CA GLY A 233 9.50 24.41 16.30
C GLY A 233 9.16 23.00 16.77
N ARG A 234 7.87 22.67 16.91
CA ARG A 234 7.40 21.32 17.25
C ARG A 234 7.06 20.53 15.98
N GLU A 235 7.34 19.23 15.98
CA GLU A 235 6.88 18.34 14.92
C GLU A 235 5.35 18.25 14.91
N ILE A 236 4.75 18.32 13.73
CA ILE A 236 3.30 18.24 13.53
C ILE A 236 2.98 17.03 12.65
N TRP A 237 2.13 16.15 13.14
CA TRP A 237 1.57 15.06 12.36
C TRP A 237 0.13 15.38 12.01
N VAL A 238 -0.12 15.64 10.74
CA VAL A 238 -1.44 16.02 10.24
C VAL A 238 -2.18 14.82 9.69
N TYR A 239 -3.48 14.72 9.97
CA TYR A 239 -4.34 13.70 9.40
C TYR A 239 -5.72 14.24 9.02
N CYS A 240 -6.37 13.53 8.11
CA CYS A 240 -7.80 13.70 7.80
C CYS A 240 -8.47 12.33 7.75
N ALA A 241 -9.58 12.17 7.02
CA ALA A 241 -10.23 10.86 6.89
C ALA A 241 -9.36 9.82 6.20
N ALA A 242 -8.80 10.13 5.01
CA ALA A 242 -8.10 9.17 4.15
C ALA A 242 -6.73 9.64 3.60
N GLY A 243 -6.26 10.84 3.99
CA GLY A 243 -4.93 11.34 3.63
C GLY A 243 -4.90 12.54 2.67
N GLN A 244 -5.94 12.81 1.88
CA GLN A 244 -5.91 13.87 0.86
C GLN A 244 -5.99 15.28 1.45
N ARG A 245 -6.96 15.58 2.33
CA ARG A 245 -7.08 16.88 3.00
C ARG A 245 -5.82 17.20 3.82
N SER A 246 -5.28 16.20 4.48
CA SER A 246 -4.04 16.34 5.26
C SER A 246 -2.80 16.54 4.40
N TYR A 247 -2.75 16.00 3.17
CA TYR A 247 -1.73 16.37 2.19
C TYR A 247 -1.78 17.87 1.85
N TYR A 248 -2.97 18.41 1.57
CA TYR A 248 -3.12 19.86 1.34
C TYR A 248 -2.74 20.71 2.55
N ALA A 249 -3.12 20.25 3.75
CA ALA A 249 -2.74 20.92 4.99
C ALA A 249 -1.21 20.94 5.20
N LEU A 250 -0.54 19.80 4.95
CA LEU A 250 0.92 19.71 5.00
C LEU A 250 1.58 20.72 4.03
N ARG A 251 1.08 20.82 2.80
CA ARG A 251 1.57 21.80 1.81
C ARG A 251 1.38 23.24 2.28
N ILE A 252 0.21 23.56 2.87
CA ILE A 252 -0.07 24.87 3.46
C ILE A 252 0.92 25.16 4.59
N LEU A 253 1.10 24.25 5.52
CA LEU A 253 2.00 24.40 6.66
C LEU A 253 3.45 24.64 6.22
N ARG A 254 3.96 23.85 5.29
CA ARG A 254 5.32 24.00 4.75
C ARG A 254 5.53 25.37 4.08
N GLN A 255 4.55 25.84 3.32
CA GLN A 255 4.59 27.16 2.67
C GLN A 255 4.58 28.34 3.67
N HIS A 256 4.13 28.10 4.91
CA HIS A 256 4.12 29.09 5.99
C HIS A 256 5.23 28.85 7.03
N GLY A 257 6.29 28.11 6.65
CA GLY A 257 7.50 27.98 7.46
C GLY A 257 7.52 26.84 8.47
N TYR A 258 6.51 25.98 8.51
CA TYR A 258 6.52 24.77 9.35
C TYR A 258 7.32 23.66 8.65
N SER A 259 8.58 23.50 8.99
CA SER A 259 9.49 22.56 8.34
C SER A 259 9.28 21.10 8.77
N CYS A 260 8.87 20.87 10.03
CA CYS A 260 8.73 19.54 10.62
C CYS A 260 7.27 19.08 10.57
N VAL A 261 6.74 18.83 9.36
CA VAL A 261 5.36 18.36 9.18
C VAL A 261 5.33 17.04 8.46
N ARG A 262 4.57 16.07 9.00
CA ARG A 262 4.33 14.76 8.36
C ARG A 262 2.85 14.50 8.19
N ASN A 263 2.50 13.78 7.14
CA ASN A 263 1.14 13.30 6.89
C ASN A 263 0.99 11.87 7.43
N LEU A 264 0.02 11.61 8.30
CA LEU A 264 -0.30 10.27 8.78
C LEU A 264 -0.94 9.45 7.65
N SER A 265 -0.18 8.46 7.18
CA SER A 265 -0.53 7.64 6.02
C SER A 265 -1.89 6.96 6.18
N GLY A 266 -2.77 7.12 5.17
CA GLY A 266 -4.12 6.58 5.16
C GLY A 266 -5.11 7.24 6.14
N GLY A 267 -4.69 8.26 6.89
CA GLY A 267 -5.55 9.08 7.75
C GLY A 267 -6.29 8.30 8.84
N PHE A 268 -7.39 8.86 9.32
CA PHE A 268 -8.19 8.29 10.42
C PHE A 268 -8.81 6.92 10.09
N THR A 269 -9.04 6.64 8.80
CA THR A 269 -9.50 5.31 8.35
C THR A 269 -8.47 4.24 8.69
N SER A 270 -7.19 4.48 8.41
CA SER A 270 -6.11 3.59 8.85
C SER A 270 -6.01 3.51 10.37
N TYR A 271 -6.11 4.64 11.09
CA TYR A 271 -6.06 4.64 12.55
C TYR A 271 -7.07 3.67 13.17
N LYS A 272 -8.32 3.70 12.72
CA LYS A 272 -9.37 2.79 13.22
C LYS A 272 -8.99 1.31 13.04
N GLN A 273 -8.28 0.98 11.97
CA GLN A 273 -7.83 -0.39 11.70
C GLN A 273 -6.60 -0.77 12.55
N PHE A 274 -5.71 0.18 12.81
CA PHE A 274 -4.53 -0.02 13.67
C PHE A 274 -4.84 0.00 15.16
N GLN A 275 -5.86 0.70 15.61
CA GLN A 275 -6.19 0.89 17.01
C GLN A 275 -6.26 -0.42 17.83
N PRO A 276 -6.89 -1.52 17.34
CA PRO A 276 -6.88 -2.79 18.06
C PRO A 276 -5.48 -3.41 18.22
N ILE A 277 -4.59 -3.17 17.26
CA ILE A 277 -3.21 -3.66 17.28
C ILE A 277 -2.40 -2.84 18.28
N LEU A 278 -2.55 -1.52 18.27
CA LEU A 278 -1.88 -0.62 19.22
C LEU A 278 -2.27 -0.92 20.67
N ARG A 279 -3.56 -1.14 20.95
CA ARG A 279 -4.05 -1.53 22.28
C ARG A 279 -3.45 -2.85 22.76
N LYS A 280 -3.33 -3.85 21.89
CA LYS A 280 -2.70 -5.13 22.24
C LYS A 280 -1.22 -4.98 22.53
N ALA A 281 -0.50 -4.15 21.79
CA ALA A 281 0.92 -3.87 22.00
C ALA A 281 1.14 -3.17 23.35
N GLN A 282 0.32 -2.17 23.69
CA GLN A 282 0.37 -1.46 24.97
C GLN A 282 0.05 -2.40 26.16
N ALA A 283 -0.96 -3.25 26.03
CA ALA A 283 -1.30 -4.24 27.06
C ALA A 283 -0.17 -5.27 27.30
N ALA A 284 0.53 -5.67 26.22
CA ALA A 284 1.67 -6.57 26.33
C ALA A 284 2.92 -5.92 26.94
N ALA A 285 3.08 -4.61 26.79
CA ALA A 285 4.18 -3.84 27.41
C ALA A 285 3.92 -3.56 28.91
N GLY A 286 2.67 -3.24 29.28
CA GLY A 286 2.28 -2.96 30.67
C GLY A 286 2.11 -4.19 31.58
N GLY A 287 2.16 -5.40 31.03
CA GLY A 287 2.08 -6.66 31.79
C GLY A 287 3.45 -7.26 32.16
N ARG A 288 4.54 -6.50 32.07
CA ARG A 288 5.91 -6.90 32.41
C ARG A 288 6.49 -6.15 33.63
N GLU A 289 5.63 -5.58 34.47
CA GLU A 289 6.01 -5.05 35.79
C GLU A 289 5.71 -6.07 36.88
#